data_2c49c2358581d451a7a4b57ed83e3a7d
#
_entry.id   2c49c2358581d451a7a4b57ed83e3a7d
#
_cell.length_a   1.000
_cell.length_b   1.000
_cell.length_c   1.000
_cell.angle_alpha   90.00
_cell.angle_beta   90.00
_cell.angle_gamma   90.00
#
_symmetry.space_group_name_H-M   'P 1'
#
loop_
_entity.id
_entity.type
_entity.pdbx_description
1 polymer ?
#
loop_
_entity_poly.entity_id
_entity_poly.type
_entity_poly.pdbx_seq_one_letter_code
_entity_poly.pdbx_strand_id
1 'polypeptide(L)'
;MLLAKRADMKGILPLSVGAATTGLLYREHRMRTKAERLSAATLETLLNAIDANDAQTGGHVRRVATYALILGEAAGLDEHTLHTVERVALFHDIGKLHGALTDIFHDQSKLTPEERRAVRTHPQRGAEVLEPLSAFYPELGKGVLAHHERWDGTGYPRGLKGKRIPLQARVVAIADSFDAITHRRRYSHARSFSDARRAIAAGKGTQFDPELVELFLSPPVLAKIDEAMRHAHMPQKKRRGNRRRGETQPAPDITFRWSSRSRGSPSRDRQL
;
A
#
# COMPACT_ATOMS: atom_id res chain seq x y z
N MET A 1 -27.16 -10.88 -77.18
CA MET A 1 -25.77 -10.55 -76.76
C MET A 1 -25.82 -9.63 -75.55
N LEU A 2 -25.95 -10.22 -74.36
CA LEU A 2 -26.00 -9.48 -73.07
C LEU A 2 -24.72 -9.75 -72.29
N LEU A 3 -23.89 -8.76 -72.18
CA LEU A 3 -22.68 -8.78 -71.33
C LEU A 3 -23.08 -8.32 -69.91
N ALA A 4 -23.13 -9.28 -68.99
CA ALA A 4 -23.31 -8.98 -67.56
C ALA A 4 -21.98 -8.45 -66.98
N LYS A 5 -22.00 -7.19 -66.50
CA LYS A 5 -20.92 -6.61 -65.69
C LYS A 5 -20.89 -7.30 -64.33
N ARG A 6 -19.86 -8.11 -64.07
CA ARG A 6 -19.51 -8.56 -62.71
C ARG A 6 -18.98 -7.35 -61.96
N ALA A 7 -19.72 -6.92 -60.96
CA ALA A 7 -19.24 -5.94 -59.98
C ALA A 7 -18.21 -6.64 -59.06
N ASP A 8 -17.04 -6.07 -59.01
CA ASP A 8 -15.93 -6.52 -58.15
C ASP A 8 -16.24 -6.17 -56.67
N MET A 9 -16.67 -7.18 -55.91
CA MET A 9 -16.98 -7.07 -54.50
C MET A 9 -15.75 -7.34 -53.58
N LYS A 10 -14.54 -7.07 -54.05
CA LYS A 10 -13.31 -7.39 -53.32
C LYS A 10 -12.75 -6.30 -52.39
N GLY A 11 -13.42 -5.14 -52.28
CA GLY A 11 -12.83 -3.98 -51.57
C GLY A 11 -13.43 -3.55 -50.24
N ILE A 12 -14.52 -4.15 -49.77
CA ILE A 12 -15.29 -3.57 -48.64
C ILE A 12 -15.13 -4.33 -47.32
N LEU A 13 -14.69 -5.60 -47.34
CA LEU A 13 -14.56 -6.40 -46.11
C LEU A 13 -13.40 -6.04 -45.15
N PRO A 14 -12.21 -5.62 -45.56
CA PRO A 14 -11.11 -5.38 -44.63
C PRO A 14 -11.24 -4.11 -43.77
N LEU A 15 -11.94 -3.06 -44.27
CA LEU A 15 -12.11 -1.79 -43.56
C LEU A 15 -13.13 -1.88 -42.41
N SER A 16 -14.18 -2.67 -42.57
CA SER A 16 -15.23 -2.81 -41.55
C SER A 16 -14.77 -3.68 -40.36
N VAL A 17 -13.93 -4.69 -40.60
CA VAL A 17 -13.35 -5.52 -39.53
C VAL A 17 -12.33 -4.72 -38.72
N GLY A 18 -11.50 -3.89 -39.36
CA GLY A 18 -10.54 -3.03 -38.66
C GLY A 18 -11.21 -1.99 -37.76
N ALA A 19 -12.29 -1.36 -38.24
CA ALA A 19 -13.02 -0.36 -37.46
C ALA A 19 -13.75 -1.00 -36.24
N ALA A 20 -14.33 -2.19 -36.41
CA ALA A 20 -15.00 -2.91 -35.35
C ALA A 20 -14.01 -3.38 -34.25
N THR A 21 -12.85 -3.89 -34.64
CA THR A 21 -11.79 -4.31 -33.70
C THR A 21 -11.19 -3.12 -32.96
N THR A 22 -10.95 -1.99 -33.64
CA THR A 22 -10.44 -0.77 -32.99
C THR A 22 -11.47 -0.20 -32.02
N GLY A 23 -12.76 -0.20 -32.36
CA GLY A 23 -13.83 0.21 -31.47
C GLY A 23 -13.96 -0.69 -30.22
N LEU A 24 -13.80 -2.00 -30.39
CA LEU A 24 -13.82 -2.97 -29.28
C LEU A 24 -12.62 -2.76 -28.35
N LEU A 25 -11.41 -2.65 -28.88
CA LEU A 25 -10.18 -2.40 -28.11
C LEU A 25 -10.26 -1.05 -27.36
N TYR A 26 -10.79 0.00 -28.01
CA TYR A 26 -11.00 1.29 -27.35
C TYR A 26 -12.00 1.19 -26.20
N ARG A 27 -13.12 0.47 -26.40
CA ARG A 27 -14.14 0.25 -25.37
C ARG A 27 -13.56 -0.55 -24.21
N GLU A 28 -12.81 -1.61 -24.47
CA GLU A 28 -12.14 -2.42 -23.46
C GLU A 28 -11.12 -1.61 -22.67
N HIS A 29 -10.26 -0.87 -23.33
CA HIS A 29 -9.30 0.04 -22.68
C HIS A 29 -10.02 1.07 -21.78
N ARG A 30 -11.09 1.67 -22.27
CA ARG A 30 -11.87 2.64 -21.50
C ARG A 30 -12.55 2.03 -20.27
N MET A 31 -13.09 0.82 -20.41
CA MET A 31 -13.70 0.08 -19.30
C MET A 31 -12.66 -0.31 -18.26
N ARG A 32 -11.50 -0.80 -18.69
CA ARG A 32 -10.38 -1.12 -17.80
C ARG A 32 -9.91 0.11 -17.01
N THR A 33 -9.67 1.22 -17.66
CA THR A 33 -9.27 2.48 -17.00
C THR A 33 -10.31 2.95 -15.98
N LYS A 34 -11.62 2.81 -16.31
CA LYS A 34 -12.70 3.14 -15.37
C LYS A 34 -12.70 2.22 -14.14
N ALA A 35 -12.51 0.92 -14.33
CA ALA A 35 -12.44 -0.05 -13.26
C ALA A 35 -11.20 0.17 -12.35
N GLU A 36 -10.04 0.48 -12.94
CA GLU A 36 -8.83 0.85 -12.19
C GLU A 36 -9.04 2.11 -11.34
N ARG A 37 -9.68 3.14 -11.87
CA ARG A 37 -10.04 4.35 -11.11
C ARG A 37 -11.01 4.06 -9.97
N LEU A 38 -11.98 3.19 -10.19
CA LEU A 38 -12.95 2.82 -9.17
C LEU A 38 -12.27 2.02 -8.05
N SER A 39 -11.41 1.06 -8.38
CA SER A 39 -10.66 0.29 -7.38
C SER A 39 -9.73 1.19 -6.55
N ALA A 40 -9.14 2.19 -7.19
CA ALA A 40 -8.34 3.20 -6.50
C ALA A 40 -9.17 4.03 -5.51
N ALA A 41 -10.32 4.54 -5.95
CA ALA A 41 -11.25 5.30 -5.09
C ALA A 41 -11.78 4.44 -3.93
N THR A 42 -11.95 3.12 -4.13
CA THR A 42 -12.32 2.19 -3.07
C THR A 42 -11.24 2.09 -1.99
N LEU A 43 -9.97 1.97 -2.37
CA LEU A 43 -8.87 1.96 -1.40
C LEU A 43 -8.79 3.29 -0.62
N GLU A 44 -8.96 4.42 -1.29
CA GLU A 44 -9.00 5.73 -0.62
C GLU A 44 -10.16 5.82 0.37
N THR A 45 -11.34 5.33 0.00
CA THR A 45 -12.51 5.29 0.90
C THR A 45 -12.25 4.41 2.12
N LEU A 46 -11.63 3.24 1.94
CA LEU A 46 -11.25 2.35 3.03
C LEU A 46 -10.24 3.02 3.98
N LEU A 47 -9.24 3.71 3.42
CA LEU A 47 -8.26 4.45 4.23
C LEU A 47 -8.91 5.57 5.04
N ASN A 48 -9.84 6.32 4.43
CA ASN A 48 -10.61 7.34 5.13
C ASN A 48 -11.50 6.74 6.24
N ALA A 49 -12.03 5.53 6.04
CA ALA A 49 -12.78 4.81 7.07
C ALA A 49 -11.88 4.39 8.24
N ILE A 50 -10.64 3.97 7.99
CA ILE A 50 -9.64 3.70 9.03
C ILE A 50 -9.36 4.97 9.84
N ASP A 51 -9.10 6.10 9.17
CA ASP A 51 -8.83 7.40 9.81
C ASP A 51 -10.02 7.88 10.67
N ALA A 52 -11.24 7.70 10.17
CA ALA A 52 -12.45 8.11 10.87
C ALA A 52 -12.76 7.25 12.10
N ASN A 53 -12.42 5.96 12.05
CA ASN A 53 -12.63 5.03 13.16
C ASN A 53 -11.59 5.21 14.28
N ASP A 54 -10.33 5.41 13.93
CA ASP A 54 -9.22 5.66 14.87
C ASP A 54 -8.11 6.48 14.21
N ALA A 55 -8.05 7.77 14.52
CA ALA A 55 -7.03 8.68 14.00
C ALA A 55 -5.59 8.25 14.41
N GLN A 56 -5.43 7.51 15.52
CA GLN A 56 -4.13 6.99 15.94
C GLN A 56 -3.68 5.86 15.00
N THR A 57 -4.59 4.97 14.62
CA THR A 57 -4.35 3.92 13.62
C THR A 57 -4.06 4.52 12.25
N GLY A 58 -4.84 5.51 11.80
CA GLY A 58 -4.60 6.19 10.53
C GLY A 58 -3.23 6.88 10.47
N GLY A 59 -2.82 7.56 11.53
CA GLY A 59 -1.49 8.16 11.63
C GLY A 59 -0.37 7.10 11.60
N HIS A 60 -0.58 5.97 12.27
CA HIS A 60 0.35 4.84 12.28
C HIS A 60 0.59 4.26 10.88
N VAL A 61 -0.47 3.86 10.16
CA VAL A 61 -0.31 3.22 8.84
C VAL A 61 0.37 4.13 7.83
N ARG A 62 0.17 5.46 7.91
CA ARG A 62 0.86 6.44 7.06
C ARG A 62 2.35 6.53 7.36
N ARG A 63 2.76 6.53 8.64
CA ARG A 63 4.18 6.50 9.01
C ARG A 63 4.83 5.19 8.59
N VAL A 64 4.17 4.05 8.81
CA VAL A 64 4.64 2.75 8.34
C VAL A 64 4.85 2.76 6.82
N ALA A 65 3.90 3.30 6.06
CA ALA A 65 4.03 3.43 4.60
C ALA A 65 5.25 4.30 4.21
N THR A 66 5.45 5.43 4.89
CA THR A 66 6.62 6.30 4.66
C THR A 66 7.94 5.55 4.91
N TYR A 67 8.07 4.86 6.03
CA TYR A 67 9.30 4.12 6.36
C TYR A 67 9.51 2.91 5.41
N ALA A 68 8.44 2.23 5.04
CA ALA A 68 8.48 1.13 4.09
C ALA A 68 8.91 1.57 2.68
N LEU A 69 8.45 2.74 2.22
CA LEU A 69 8.88 3.33 0.95
C LEU A 69 10.35 3.73 0.98
N ILE A 70 10.82 4.37 2.05
CA ILE A 70 12.24 4.73 2.22
C ILE A 70 13.12 3.48 2.15
N LEU A 71 12.73 2.39 2.82
CA LEU A 71 13.46 1.11 2.76
C LEU A 71 13.37 0.46 1.38
N GLY A 72 12.18 0.49 0.75
CA GLY A 72 11.96 -0.07 -0.58
C GLY A 72 12.79 0.64 -1.66
N GLU A 73 12.86 1.98 -1.62
CA GLU A 73 13.73 2.76 -2.50
C GLU A 73 15.23 2.40 -2.30
N ALA A 74 15.66 2.26 -1.06
CA ALA A 74 17.03 1.85 -0.73
C ALA A 74 17.35 0.42 -1.18
N ALA A 75 16.35 -0.45 -1.21
CA ALA A 75 16.46 -1.82 -1.73
C ALA A 75 16.40 -1.88 -3.28
N GLY A 76 16.28 -0.74 -3.96
CA GLY A 76 16.24 -0.67 -5.43
C GLY A 76 14.95 -1.23 -6.03
N LEU A 77 13.84 -1.22 -5.31
CA LEU A 77 12.57 -1.73 -5.81
C LEU A 77 12.03 -0.82 -6.92
N ASP A 78 11.46 -1.44 -7.96
CA ASP A 78 10.80 -0.71 -9.04
C ASP A 78 9.50 -0.02 -8.57
N GLU A 79 8.99 0.91 -9.37
CA GLU A 79 7.82 1.72 -9.05
C GLU A 79 6.56 0.86 -8.78
N HIS A 80 6.37 -0.23 -9.54
CA HIS A 80 5.23 -1.14 -9.34
C HIS A 80 5.31 -1.84 -7.97
N THR A 81 6.48 -2.32 -7.61
CA THR A 81 6.73 -2.98 -6.33
C THR A 81 6.62 -1.99 -5.17
N LEU A 82 7.13 -0.75 -5.33
CA LEU A 82 6.98 0.32 -4.34
C LEU A 82 5.50 0.66 -4.08
N HIS A 83 4.67 0.77 -5.12
CA HIS A 83 3.23 0.95 -4.95
C HIS A 83 2.57 -0.22 -4.22
N THR A 84 3.04 -1.44 -4.43
CA THR A 84 2.52 -2.60 -3.70
C THR A 84 2.94 -2.56 -2.24
N VAL A 85 4.19 -2.21 -1.93
CA VAL A 85 4.68 -2.00 -0.55
C VAL A 85 3.86 -0.92 0.16
N GLU A 86 3.62 0.23 -0.50
CA GLU A 86 2.80 1.31 0.04
C GLU A 86 1.39 0.85 0.41
N ARG A 87 0.71 0.16 -0.50
CA ARG A 87 -0.65 -0.35 -0.25
C ARG A 87 -0.66 -1.37 0.89
N VAL A 88 0.28 -2.30 0.92
CA VAL A 88 0.39 -3.27 2.03
C VAL A 88 0.61 -2.55 3.35
N ALA A 89 1.47 -1.54 3.39
CA ALA A 89 1.72 -0.75 4.60
C ALA A 89 0.48 0.02 5.08
N LEU A 90 -0.31 0.59 4.15
CA LEU A 90 -1.53 1.33 4.48
C LEU A 90 -2.65 0.43 5.00
N PHE A 91 -2.72 -0.82 4.54
CA PHE A 91 -3.84 -1.72 4.83
C PHE A 91 -3.47 -2.95 5.67
N HIS A 92 -2.21 -3.08 6.15
CA HIS A 92 -1.77 -4.26 6.90
C HIS A 92 -2.67 -4.58 8.10
N ASP A 93 -3.19 -3.56 8.73
CA ASP A 93 -4.00 -3.64 9.95
C ASP A 93 -5.52 -3.52 9.71
N ILE A 94 -6.01 -3.48 8.46
CA ILE A 94 -7.44 -3.27 8.15
C ILE A 94 -8.35 -4.33 8.80
N GLY A 95 -7.86 -5.54 9.01
CA GLY A 95 -8.59 -6.61 9.68
C GLY A 95 -8.89 -6.34 11.16
N LYS A 96 -8.26 -5.34 11.78
CA LYS A 96 -8.56 -4.89 13.15
C LYS A 96 -9.89 -4.14 13.26
N LEU A 97 -10.41 -3.62 12.15
CA LEU A 97 -11.74 -2.97 12.09
C LEU A 97 -12.91 -3.96 12.26
N HIS A 98 -12.66 -5.26 12.34
CA HIS A 98 -13.70 -6.24 12.57
C HIS A 98 -14.25 -6.11 14.00
N GLY A 99 -15.57 -5.92 14.16
CA GLY A 99 -16.25 -5.58 15.42
C GLY A 99 -15.79 -6.35 16.65
N ALA A 100 -15.63 -7.68 16.56
CA ALA A 100 -15.12 -8.50 17.67
C ALA A 100 -13.68 -8.20 18.10
N LEU A 101 -12.87 -7.53 17.25
CA LEU A 101 -11.51 -7.10 17.58
C LEU A 101 -11.48 -5.65 18.06
N THR A 102 -12.44 -4.82 17.63
CA THR A 102 -12.49 -3.40 17.99
C THR A 102 -12.56 -3.23 19.51
N ASP A 103 -13.39 -4.00 20.20
CA ASP A 103 -13.53 -3.93 21.66
C ASP A 103 -12.23 -4.33 22.37
N ILE A 104 -11.55 -5.38 21.89
CA ILE A 104 -10.26 -5.82 22.43
C ILE A 104 -9.19 -4.73 22.29
N PHE A 105 -9.16 -4.02 21.16
CA PHE A 105 -8.21 -2.91 20.94
C PHE A 105 -8.59 -1.65 21.71
N HIS A 106 -9.85 -1.51 22.16
CA HIS A 106 -10.31 -0.40 23.00
C HIS A 106 -10.08 -0.64 24.50
N ASP A 107 -9.92 -1.88 24.96
CA ASP A 107 -9.56 -2.19 26.34
C ASP A 107 -8.08 -1.83 26.61
N GLN A 108 -7.82 -1.21 27.77
CA GLN A 108 -6.48 -0.82 28.22
C GLN A 108 -5.78 -1.89 29.06
N SER A 109 -6.43 -3.02 29.31
CA SER A 109 -5.87 -4.14 30.06
C SER A 109 -4.86 -4.95 29.24
N LYS A 110 -4.06 -5.78 29.93
CA LYS A 110 -3.20 -6.76 29.26
C LYS A 110 -4.06 -7.82 28.60
N LEU A 111 -3.84 -8.07 27.30
CA LEU A 111 -4.56 -9.08 26.53
C LEU A 111 -4.50 -10.44 27.23
N THR A 112 -5.64 -11.08 27.39
CA THR A 112 -5.76 -12.48 27.77
C THR A 112 -5.19 -13.40 26.69
N PRO A 113 -4.92 -14.69 26.98
CA PRO A 113 -4.52 -15.65 25.94
C PRO A 113 -5.54 -15.78 24.82
N GLU A 114 -6.83 -15.70 25.13
CA GLU A 114 -7.96 -15.76 24.19
C GLU A 114 -7.97 -14.55 23.26
N GLU A 115 -7.87 -13.36 23.83
CA GLU A 115 -7.79 -12.11 23.07
C GLU A 115 -6.54 -12.06 22.17
N ARG A 116 -5.39 -12.55 22.65
CA ARG A 116 -4.19 -12.69 21.80
C ARG A 116 -4.43 -13.61 20.60
N ARG A 117 -5.15 -14.73 20.79
CA ARG A 117 -5.52 -15.62 19.69
C ARG A 117 -6.45 -14.90 18.71
N ALA A 118 -7.43 -14.17 19.21
CA ALA A 118 -8.35 -13.39 18.39
C ALA A 118 -7.61 -12.31 17.59
N VAL A 119 -6.74 -11.53 18.23
CA VAL A 119 -5.90 -10.52 17.57
C VAL A 119 -5.05 -11.12 16.44
N ARG A 120 -4.49 -12.32 16.62
CA ARG A 120 -3.69 -12.99 15.59
C ARG A 120 -4.47 -13.37 14.32
N THR A 121 -5.80 -13.24 14.32
CA THR A 121 -6.62 -13.47 13.11
C THR A 121 -6.69 -12.27 12.19
N HIS A 122 -6.30 -11.04 12.62
CA HIS A 122 -6.47 -9.83 11.80
C HIS A 122 -5.75 -9.87 10.45
N PRO A 123 -4.57 -10.50 10.24
CA PRO A 123 -3.98 -10.57 8.91
C PRO A 123 -4.85 -11.35 7.92
N GLN A 124 -5.44 -12.45 8.38
CA GLN A 124 -6.35 -13.25 7.56
C GLN A 124 -7.62 -12.47 7.26
N ARG A 125 -8.26 -11.85 8.26
CA ARG A 125 -9.45 -11.02 8.08
C ARG A 125 -9.18 -9.82 7.17
N GLY A 126 -8.00 -9.21 7.28
CA GLY A 126 -7.58 -8.13 6.39
C GLY A 126 -7.44 -8.58 4.94
N ALA A 127 -6.89 -9.75 4.70
CA ALA A 127 -6.79 -10.34 3.36
C ALA A 127 -8.18 -10.66 2.78
N GLU A 128 -9.11 -11.17 3.61
CA GLU A 128 -10.51 -11.43 3.23
C GLU A 128 -11.26 -10.13 2.85
N VAL A 129 -11.10 -9.06 3.62
CA VAL A 129 -11.68 -7.73 3.30
C VAL A 129 -11.17 -7.18 1.97
N LEU A 130 -9.91 -7.46 1.62
CA LEU A 130 -9.28 -6.97 0.40
C LEU A 130 -9.44 -7.92 -0.80
N GLU A 131 -10.00 -9.11 -0.60
CA GLU A 131 -10.18 -10.11 -1.66
C GLU A 131 -10.89 -9.56 -2.90
N PRO A 132 -11.99 -8.78 -2.81
CA PRO A 132 -12.68 -8.22 -3.97
C PRO A 132 -11.80 -7.33 -4.86
N LEU A 133 -10.66 -6.86 -4.34
CA LEU A 133 -9.70 -6.03 -5.07
C LEU A 133 -8.55 -6.85 -5.67
N SER A 134 -8.54 -8.18 -5.49
CA SER A 134 -7.46 -9.08 -5.92
C SER A 134 -7.21 -9.07 -7.43
N ALA A 135 -8.27 -8.84 -8.25
CA ALA A 135 -8.14 -8.70 -9.70
C ALA A 135 -7.29 -7.47 -10.13
N PHE A 136 -7.24 -6.43 -9.30
CA PHE A 136 -6.48 -5.19 -9.55
C PHE A 136 -5.16 -5.16 -8.79
N TYR A 137 -5.14 -5.74 -7.59
CA TYR A 137 -4.00 -5.73 -6.67
C TYR A 137 -3.72 -7.13 -6.11
N PRO A 138 -3.26 -8.07 -6.94
CA PRO A 138 -3.14 -9.50 -6.57
C PRO A 138 -2.15 -9.74 -5.42
N GLU A 139 -1.18 -8.86 -5.23
CA GLU A 139 -0.18 -8.98 -4.17
C GLU A 139 -0.57 -8.28 -2.85
N LEU A 140 -1.63 -7.46 -2.86
CA LEU A 140 -2.07 -6.70 -1.67
C LEU A 140 -2.53 -7.64 -0.56
N GLY A 141 -3.50 -8.50 -0.82
CA GLY A 141 -4.00 -9.47 0.16
C GLY A 141 -2.91 -10.43 0.66
N LYS A 142 -2.00 -10.86 -0.22
CA LYS A 142 -0.86 -11.71 0.15
C LYS A 142 0.10 -11.01 1.11
N GLY A 143 0.40 -9.74 0.85
CA GLY A 143 1.25 -8.93 1.71
C GLY A 143 0.62 -8.68 3.08
N VAL A 144 -0.67 -8.32 3.11
CA VAL A 144 -1.44 -8.12 4.33
C VAL A 144 -1.54 -9.42 5.14
N LEU A 145 -1.79 -10.56 4.50
CA LEU A 145 -1.82 -11.86 5.18
C LEU A 145 -0.50 -12.20 5.87
N ALA A 146 0.65 -11.79 5.28
CA ALA A 146 1.97 -12.25 5.68
C ALA A 146 2.77 -11.23 6.53
N HIS A 147 2.23 -10.05 6.89
CA HIS A 147 3.00 -9.00 7.55
C HIS A 147 3.47 -9.35 8.97
N HIS A 148 2.89 -10.38 9.59
CA HIS A 148 3.34 -10.94 10.88
C HIS A 148 4.12 -12.26 10.74
N GLU A 149 4.45 -12.66 9.51
CA GLU A 149 5.41 -13.75 9.30
C GLU A 149 6.80 -13.31 9.75
N ARG A 150 7.59 -14.26 10.22
CA ARG A 150 8.94 -14.02 10.72
C ARG A 150 9.95 -14.76 9.84
N TRP A 151 11.10 -14.16 9.66
CA TRP A 151 12.16 -14.74 8.81
C TRP A 151 12.54 -16.17 9.24
N ASP A 152 12.54 -16.45 10.55
CA ASP A 152 12.84 -17.76 11.12
C ASP A 152 11.72 -18.81 10.94
N GLY A 153 10.52 -18.38 10.49
CA GLY A 153 9.35 -19.25 10.30
C GLY A 153 8.49 -19.45 11.56
N THR A 154 8.78 -18.73 12.64
CA THR A 154 7.98 -18.78 13.87
C THR A 154 6.83 -17.77 13.90
N GLY A 155 6.59 -17.07 12.78
CA GLY A 155 5.53 -16.11 12.61
C GLY A 155 4.15 -16.72 12.39
N TYR A 156 3.19 -15.91 12.00
CA TYR A 156 1.81 -16.33 11.72
C TYR A 156 1.22 -15.51 10.57
N PRO A 157 0.15 -16.01 9.90
CA PRO A 157 -0.66 -17.19 10.23
C PRO A 157 -0.13 -18.51 9.61
N ARG A 158 0.82 -18.46 8.66
CA ARG A 158 1.22 -19.60 7.83
C ARG A 158 2.58 -20.20 8.21
N GLY A 159 3.38 -19.53 9.03
CA GLY A 159 4.73 -19.95 9.38
C GLY A 159 5.69 -19.95 8.17
N LEU A 160 5.55 -18.98 7.29
CA LEU A 160 6.44 -18.83 6.14
C LEU A 160 7.85 -18.47 6.62
N LYS A 161 8.89 -19.04 5.96
CA LYS A 161 10.28 -18.84 6.33
C LYS A 161 11.10 -18.20 5.21
N GLY A 162 11.94 -17.23 5.56
CA GLY A 162 12.91 -16.63 4.64
C GLY A 162 12.23 -15.95 3.45
N LYS A 163 12.78 -16.19 2.27
CA LYS A 163 12.28 -15.59 1.00
C LYS A 163 10.91 -16.14 0.54
N ARG A 164 10.33 -17.13 1.23
CA ARG A 164 8.92 -17.53 1.01
C ARG A 164 7.91 -16.48 1.54
N ILE A 165 8.33 -15.61 2.44
CA ILE A 165 7.54 -14.46 2.87
C ILE A 165 7.55 -13.44 1.71
N PRO A 166 6.39 -12.93 1.25
CA PRO A 166 6.33 -11.89 0.23
C PRO A 166 7.22 -10.70 0.56
N LEU A 167 7.93 -10.15 -0.43
CA LEU A 167 8.90 -9.07 -0.22
C LEU A 167 8.27 -7.85 0.47
N GLN A 168 7.08 -7.44 0.01
CA GLN A 168 6.33 -6.32 0.59
C GLN A 168 6.01 -6.54 2.07
N ALA A 169 5.69 -7.77 2.47
CA ALA A 169 5.46 -8.11 3.88
C ALA A 169 6.74 -8.03 4.72
N ARG A 170 7.90 -8.46 4.16
CA ARG A 170 9.20 -8.35 4.85
C ARG A 170 9.61 -6.90 5.07
N VAL A 171 9.37 -6.03 4.09
CA VAL A 171 9.62 -4.58 4.18
C VAL A 171 8.70 -3.94 5.23
N VAL A 172 7.40 -4.21 5.16
CA VAL A 172 6.39 -3.66 6.08
C VAL A 172 6.64 -4.13 7.53
N ALA A 173 7.05 -5.38 7.74
CA ALA A 173 7.34 -5.90 9.10
C ALA A 173 8.43 -5.10 9.83
N ILE A 174 9.46 -4.63 9.13
CA ILE A 174 10.51 -3.77 9.71
C ILE A 174 9.94 -2.39 10.03
N ALA A 175 9.24 -1.78 9.08
CA ALA A 175 8.65 -0.45 9.22
C ALA A 175 7.61 -0.38 10.35
N ASP A 176 6.71 -1.37 10.43
CA ASP A 176 5.71 -1.47 11.50
C ASP A 176 6.37 -1.64 12.87
N SER A 177 7.35 -2.54 12.98
CA SER A 177 8.07 -2.74 14.24
C SER A 177 8.82 -1.49 14.69
N PHE A 178 9.42 -0.75 13.76
CA PHE A 178 10.09 0.51 14.05
C PHE A 178 9.09 1.57 14.55
N ASP A 179 7.95 1.74 13.86
CA ASP A 179 6.90 2.68 14.29
C ASP A 179 6.32 2.28 15.66
N ALA A 180 6.09 0.99 15.88
CA ALA A 180 5.59 0.47 17.15
C ALA A 180 6.48 0.81 18.35
N ILE A 181 7.80 0.89 18.14
CA ILE A 181 8.78 1.19 19.20
C ILE A 181 8.91 2.69 19.39
N THR A 182 8.93 3.48 18.31
CA THR A 182 9.22 4.93 18.36
C THR A 182 8.00 5.78 18.69
N HIS A 183 6.77 5.25 18.48
CA HIS A 183 5.55 5.98 18.78
C HIS A 183 4.81 5.38 19.96
N ARG A 184 4.19 6.27 20.76
CA ARG A 184 3.36 5.85 21.90
C ARG A 184 2.16 5.05 21.37
N ARG A 185 2.06 3.79 21.80
CA ARG A 185 0.85 2.97 21.65
C ARG A 185 0.09 2.92 22.97
N ARG A 186 -1.17 2.53 22.99
CA ARG A 186 -2.01 2.44 24.19
C ARG A 186 -1.33 1.70 25.35
N TYR A 187 -0.52 0.67 25.03
CA TYR A 187 0.09 -0.24 25.98
C TYR A 187 1.62 -0.04 26.18
N SER A 188 2.22 0.95 25.51
CA SER A 188 3.66 1.19 25.58
C SER A 188 4.02 2.66 25.47
N HIS A 189 4.99 3.10 26.28
CA HIS A 189 5.61 4.40 26.10
C HIS A 189 6.48 4.38 24.83
N ALA A 190 6.53 5.51 24.12
CA ALA A 190 7.48 5.70 23.03
C ALA A 190 8.90 5.49 23.58
N ARG A 191 9.70 4.72 22.86
CA ARG A 191 11.11 4.52 23.15
C ARG A 191 11.95 5.34 22.19
N SER A 192 13.23 5.50 22.51
CA SER A 192 14.11 6.32 21.68
C SER A 192 14.35 5.73 20.29
N PHE A 193 14.72 6.59 19.35
CA PHE A 193 15.19 6.17 18.01
C PHE A 193 16.34 5.14 18.12
N SER A 194 17.25 5.34 19.09
CA SER A 194 18.34 4.40 19.37
C SER A 194 17.86 3.04 19.84
N ASP A 195 16.79 2.99 20.67
CA ASP A 195 16.19 1.74 21.12
C ASP A 195 15.56 0.97 19.96
N ALA A 196 14.85 1.69 19.07
CA ALA A 196 14.26 1.09 17.89
C ALA A 196 15.33 0.49 16.96
N ARG A 197 16.42 1.21 16.72
CA ARG A 197 17.55 0.69 15.94
C ARG A 197 18.14 -0.57 16.54
N ARG A 198 18.35 -0.62 17.87
CA ARG A 198 18.85 -1.81 18.56
C ARG A 198 17.88 -2.99 18.44
N ALA A 199 16.58 -2.73 18.57
CA ALA A 199 15.57 -3.79 18.45
C ALA A 199 15.50 -4.36 17.02
N ILE A 200 15.55 -3.51 15.98
CA ILE A 200 15.59 -3.96 14.58
C ILE A 200 16.88 -4.76 14.31
N ALA A 201 18.04 -4.29 14.79
CA ALA A 201 19.30 -5.01 14.66
C ALA A 201 19.27 -6.39 15.35
N ALA A 202 18.69 -6.48 16.54
CA ALA A 202 18.55 -7.74 17.29
C ALA A 202 17.60 -8.74 16.58
N GLY A 203 16.65 -8.26 15.80
CA GLY A 203 15.74 -9.09 15.02
C GLY A 203 16.30 -9.62 13.70
N LYS A 204 17.53 -9.22 13.30
CA LYS A 204 18.16 -9.62 12.05
C LYS A 204 18.30 -11.14 11.95
N GLY A 205 17.82 -11.73 10.84
CA GLY A 205 17.89 -13.17 10.58
C GLY A 205 16.95 -14.05 11.44
N THR A 206 16.20 -13.43 12.37
CA THR A 206 15.18 -14.11 13.16
C THR A 206 13.79 -13.55 12.86
N GLN A 207 13.47 -12.36 13.33
CA GLN A 207 12.20 -11.71 13.00
C GLN A 207 12.24 -11.12 11.59
N PHE A 208 13.34 -10.53 11.18
CA PHE A 208 13.46 -9.73 9.96
C PHE A 208 14.44 -10.32 8.96
N ASP A 209 14.20 -10.00 7.69
CA ASP A 209 15.11 -10.27 6.59
C ASP A 209 16.46 -9.59 6.85
N PRO A 210 17.59 -10.35 6.88
CA PRO A 210 18.89 -9.81 7.21
C PRO A 210 19.39 -8.76 6.21
N GLU A 211 19.09 -8.91 4.91
CA GLU A 211 19.49 -7.97 3.86
C GLU A 211 18.73 -6.64 4.02
N LEU A 212 17.43 -6.70 4.28
CA LEU A 212 16.61 -5.52 4.51
C LEU A 212 16.96 -4.79 5.83
N VAL A 213 17.35 -5.52 6.86
CA VAL A 213 17.81 -4.90 8.13
C VAL A 213 19.11 -4.13 7.90
N GLU A 214 20.06 -4.66 7.15
CA GLU A 214 21.30 -3.95 6.83
C GLU A 214 21.03 -2.64 6.10
N LEU A 215 20.15 -2.67 5.09
CA LEU A 215 19.73 -1.48 4.37
C LEU A 215 19.02 -0.48 5.28
N PHE A 216 18.07 -0.95 6.11
CA PHE A 216 17.31 -0.10 7.03
C PHE A 216 18.22 0.64 8.02
N LEU A 217 19.24 -0.04 8.53
CA LEU A 217 20.20 0.52 9.50
C LEU A 217 21.33 1.31 8.85
N SER A 218 21.40 1.40 7.54
CA SER A 218 22.42 2.19 6.85
C SER A 218 22.25 3.69 7.12
N PRO A 219 23.36 4.47 7.21
CA PRO A 219 23.28 5.88 7.54
C PRO A 219 22.35 6.70 6.64
N PRO A 220 22.31 6.52 5.29
CA PRO A 220 21.43 7.31 4.44
C PRO A 220 19.94 7.00 4.66
N VAL A 221 19.58 5.75 4.95
CA VAL A 221 18.18 5.34 5.25
C VAL A 221 17.76 5.91 6.60
N LEU A 222 18.60 5.77 7.62
CA LEU A 222 18.32 6.31 8.96
C LEU A 222 18.15 7.83 8.95
N ALA A 223 18.95 8.56 8.15
CA ALA A 223 18.82 10.00 8.00
C ALA A 223 17.44 10.39 7.39
N LYS A 224 17.00 9.69 6.33
CA LYS A 224 15.69 9.92 5.73
C LYS A 224 14.54 9.60 6.70
N ILE A 225 14.66 8.53 7.49
CA ILE A 225 13.66 8.15 8.50
C ILE A 225 13.58 9.21 9.61
N ASP A 226 14.72 9.68 10.13
CA ASP A 226 14.76 10.73 11.14
C ASP A 226 14.16 12.05 10.63
N GLU A 227 14.42 12.40 9.38
CA GLU A 227 13.79 13.54 8.72
C GLU A 227 12.26 13.37 8.62
N ALA A 228 11.78 12.21 8.18
CA ALA A 228 10.35 11.90 8.10
C ALA A 228 9.68 11.98 9.48
N MET A 229 10.32 11.48 10.54
CA MET A 229 9.81 11.58 11.91
C MET A 229 9.68 13.02 12.37
N ARG A 230 10.66 13.88 12.10
CA ARG A 230 10.61 15.31 12.46
C ARG A 230 9.45 16.02 11.75
N HIS A 231 9.23 15.73 10.47
CA HIS A 231 8.11 16.30 9.71
C HIS A 231 6.74 15.85 10.24
N ALA A 232 6.61 14.59 10.68
CA ALA A 232 5.38 14.07 11.27
C ALA A 232 5.01 14.74 12.62
N HIS A 233 6.00 15.26 13.36
CA HIS A 233 5.80 15.94 14.65
C HIS A 233 5.59 17.45 14.53
N MET A 234 5.79 18.06 13.35
CA MET A 234 5.54 19.49 13.18
C MET A 234 4.03 19.79 13.22
N PRO A 235 3.54 20.64 14.14
CA PRO A 235 2.15 21.07 14.13
C PRO A 235 1.88 21.75 12.79
N GLN A 236 0.87 21.28 12.05
CA GLN A 236 0.38 21.98 10.86
C GLN A 236 0.03 23.41 11.27
N LYS A 237 0.85 24.39 10.83
CA LYS A 237 0.53 25.81 11.02
C LYS A 237 -0.86 26.00 10.44
N LYS A 238 -1.84 26.30 11.33
CA LYS A 238 -3.18 26.70 10.92
C LYS A 238 -3.01 27.84 9.92
N ARG A 239 -3.21 27.57 8.64
CA ARG A 239 -3.37 28.58 7.61
C ARG A 239 -4.64 29.36 7.98
N ARG A 240 -4.49 30.41 8.77
CA ARG A 240 -5.49 31.46 8.91
C ARG A 240 -5.51 32.24 7.59
N GLY A 241 -6.27 31.74 6.64
CA GLY A 241 -6.63 32.38 5.38
C GLY A 241 -8.14 32.38 5.31
N ASN A 242 -8.71 33.56 5.26
CA ASN A 242 -10.05 34.00 4.95
C ASN A 242 -10.93 32.92 4.30
N ARG A 243 -11.74 32.20 5.12
CA ARG A 243 -12.68 31.18 4.61
C ARG A 243 -13.97 31.83 4.20
N ARG A 244 -14.31 31.81 2.91
CA ARG A 244 -15.69 31.90 2.45
C ARG A 244 -16.43 30.61 2.86
N ARG A 245 -17.62 30.76 3.46
CA ARG A 245 -18.50 29.65 3.86
C ARG A 245 -18.86 28.83 2.64
N GLY A 246 -18.52 27.54 2.60
CA GLY A 246 -19.01 26.60 1.60
C GLY A 246 -18.02 25.59 1.03
N GLU A 247 -16.70 25.64 1.34
CA GLU A 247 -15.75 24.69 0.81
C GLU A 247 -15.42 23.57 1.83
N THR A 248 -15.77 22.35 1.47
CA THR A 248 -15.31 21.13 2.13
C THR A 248 -13.78 21.02 2.04
N GLN A 249 -13.11 20.73 3.15
CA GLN A 249 -11.65 20.56 3.17
C GLN A 249 -11.23 19.39 2.29
N PRO A 250 -10.27 19.57 1.37
CA PRO A 250 -9.47 18.44 0.91
C PRO A 250 -8.61 17.95 2.08
N ALA A 251 -8.50 16.63 2.21
CA ALA A 251 -7.57 15.97 3.12
C ALA A 251 -6.14 16.53 2.93
N PRO A 252 -5.24 16.44 3.95
CA PRO A 252 -3.88 16.92 3.82
C PRO A 252 -3.22 16.26 2.61
N ASP A 253 -2.57 17.10 1.82
CA ASP A 253 -1.94 16.76 0.55
C ASP A 253 -0.74 15.82 0.77
N ILE A 254 -1.03 14.56 1.08
CA ILE A 254 -0.14 13.46 0.78
C ILE A 254 -0.50 13.14 -0.66
N THR A 255 0.25 13.71 -1.60
CA THR A 255 0.15 13.35 -3.00
C THR A 255 0.44 11.86 -3.12
N PHE A 256 -0.63 11.06 -3.10
CA PHE A 256 -0.55 9.66 -3.49
C PHE A 256 0.05 9.63 -4.89
N ARG A 257 1.23 9.03 -5.06
CA ARG A 257 1.98 8.96 -6.31
C ARG A 257 1.20 8.34 -7.48
N TRP A 258 0.03 7.81 -7.25
CA TRP A 258 -0.73 7.07 -8.24
C TRP A 258 -1.72 7.89 -9.10
N SER A 259 -1.80 9.23 -8.95
CA SER A 259 -2.71 10.05 -9.78
C SER A 259 -2.07 10.81 -10.94
N SER A 260 -0.76 10.76 -11.17
CA SER A 260 -0.16 11.74 -12.08
C SER A 260 0.97 11.29 -12.99
N ARG A 261 1.02 10.07 -13.53
CA ARG A 261 1.86 9.80 -14.71
C ARG A 261 1.30 8.75 -15.66
N SER A 262 0.22 9.10 -16.37
CA SER A 262 -0.12 8.48 -17.65
C SER A 262 -0.12 9.53 -18.76
N ARG A 263 1.00 10.26 -18.94
CA ARG A 263 1.25 11.07 -20.14
C ARG A 263 2.73 10.96 -20.50
N GLY A 264 3.12 9.80 -21.02
CA GLY A 264 4.26 9.65 -21.87
C GLY A 264 3.77 9.88 -23.31
N SER A 265 3.90 11.08 -23.83
CA SER A 265 3.80 11.32 -25.28
C SER A 265 4.99 10.65 -25.95
N PRO A 266 4.81 9.90 -27.05
CA PRO A 266 5.94 9.44 -27.84
C PRO A 266 6.59 10.66 -28.51
N SER A 267 7.87 10.90 -28.24
CA SER A 267 8.71 11.83 -28.97
C SER A 267 8.74 11.41 -30.45
N ARG A 268 8.25 12.28 -31.31
CA ARG A 268 8.51 12.19 -32.76
C ARG A 268 9.96 12.62 -32.98
N ASP A 269 10.85 11.68 -33.06
CA ASP A 269 12.14 11.91 -33.72
C ASP A 269 11.91 11.96 -35.24
N ARG A 270 12.01 13.17 -35.76
CA ARG A 270 12.26 13.39 -37.19
C ARG A 270 13.76 13.23 -37.38
N GLN A 271 14.13 12.23 -38.13
CA GLN A 271 15.45 12.21 -38.78
C GLN A 271 15.29 12.64 -40.23
N LEU A 272 16.15 13.57 -40.59
CA LEU A 272 16.54 13.94 -41.93
C LEU A 272 17.26 12.79 -42.65
#